data_a23621bbbdf9cbae7ccc0c1b632529ba
#
_entry.id   a23621bbbdf9cbae7ccc0c1b632529ba
#
_cell.length_a   1.000
_cell.length_b   1.000
_cell.length_c   1.000
_cell.angle_alpha   90.00
_cell.angle_beta   90.00
_cell.angle_gamma   90.00
#
_symmetry.space_group_name_H-M   'P 1'
#
loop_
_entity.id
_entity.type
_entity.pdbx_description
1 polymer ?
#
loop_
_entity_poly.entity_id
_entity_poly.type
_entity_poly.pdbx_seq_one_letter_code
_entity_poly.pdbx_strand_id
1 'polypeptide(L)'
;MSSSVRAVIAGHGEFAHGLVSAVDQITGRGSAFLALTNRGLSGDDIMRQLTEALDATSAPVIFTDLPAGSWTVAARRIQRDRPTLIVVTAVSLPVLLDYVFQSDADPVTAARHAVEKGHGALAVVGAPGGR
;
A
#
# COMPACT_ATOMS: atom_id res chain seq x y z
N MET A 1 -9.54 14.68 14.46
CA MET A 1 -8.13 14.98 14.17
C MET A 1 -7.61 14.02 13.12
N SER A 2 -7.03 14.53 12.07
CA SER A 2 -6.49 13.66 11.02
C SER A 2 -5.18 13.04 11.47
N SER A 3 -4.99 11.80 11.06
CA SER A 3 -3.75 11.08 11.27
C SER A 3 -2.69 11.55 10.27
N SER A 4 -1.42 11.36 10.60
CA SER A 4 -0.32 11.56 9.65
C SER A 4 -0.18 10.39 8.68
N VAL A 5 -0.99 9.34 8.83
CA VAL A 5 -0.95 8.17 7.96
C VAL A 5 -1.51 8.54 6.58
N ARG A 6 -0.71 8.30 5.55
CA ARG A 6 -1.06 8.64 4.17
C ARG A 6 -1.57 7.44 3.38
N ALA A 7 -1.28 6.23 3.85
CA ALA A 7 -1.76 5.02 3.21
C ALA A 7 -1.79 3.86 4.19
N VAL A 8 -2.67 2.90 3.90
CA VAL A 8 -2.72 1.62 4.59
C VAL A 8 -2.06 0.59 3.67
N ILE A 9 -1.20 -0.26 4.23
CA ILE A 9 -0.56 -1.35 3.51
C ILE A 9 -1.09 -2.65 4.09
N ALA A 10 -1.68 -3.50 3.27
CA ALA A 10 -2.28 -4.75 3.71
C ALA A 10 -1.70 -5.93 2.94
N GLY A 11 -1.24 -6.94 3.66
CA GLY A 11 -0.62 -8.09 3.01
C GLY A 11 -0.56 -9.31 3.91
N HIS A 12 -0.18 -10.42 3.31
CA HIS A 12 -0.06 -11.70 4.00
C HIS A 12 1.20 -11.74 4.87
N GLY A 13 1.09 -12.43 6.00
CA GLY A 13 2.23 -12.62 6.90
C GLY A 13 2.83 -11.29 7.34
N GLU A 14 4.15 -11.19 7.27
CA GLU A 14 4.89 -9.99 7.69
C GLU A 14 5.16 -9.02 6.54
N PHE A 15 4.53 -9.23 5.39
CA PHE A 15 4.83 -8.45 4.18
C PHE A 15 4.67 -6.94 4.41
N ALA A 16 3.51 -6.52 4.88
CA ALA A 16 3.22 -5.10 5.07
C ALA A 16 4.11 -4.48 6.15
N HIS A 17 4.27 -5.17 7.27
CA HIS A 17 5.13 -4.70 8.36
C HIS A 17 6.59 -4.61 7.92
N GLY A 18 7.05 -5.57 7.11
CA GLY A 18 8.42 -5.56 6.59
C GLY A 18 8.65 -4.39 5.64
N LEU A 19 7.69 -4.09 4.79
CA LEU A 19 7.78 -2.92 3.91
C LEU A 19 7.86 -1.62 4.70
N VAL A 20 7.01 -1.46 5.71
CA VAL A 20 7.03 -0.25 6.54
C VAL A 20 8.37 -0.13 7.28
N SER A 21 8.88 -1.25 7.80
CA SER A 21 10.19 -1.28 8.45
C SER A 21 11.29 -0.81 7.51
N ALA A 22 11.28 -1.28 6.27
CA ALA A 22 12.27 -0.89 5.27
C ALA A 22 12.17 0.60 4.91
N VAL A 23 10.95 1.10 4.70
CA VAL A 23 10.73 2.53 4.44
C VAL A 23 11.27 3.36 5.59
N ASP A 24 10.99 2.94 6.83
CA ASP A 24 11.43 3.70 7.99
C ASP A 24 12.95 3.71 8.11
N GLN A 25 13.59 2.58 7.86
CA GLN A 25 15.05 2.50 7.89
C GLN A 25 15.69 3.42 6.85
N ILE A 26 15.12 3.49 5.66
CA ILE A 26 15.69 4.26 4.55
C ILE A 26 15.38 5.75 4.67
N THR A 27 14.14 6.10 5.06
CA THR A 27 13.67 7.49 4.99
C THR A 27 13.34 8.11 6.33
N GLY A 28 13.17 7.31 7.38
CA GLY A 28 12.65 7.78 8.67
C GLY A 28 11.16 8.11 8.63
N ARG A 29 10.45 7.73 7.57
CA ARG A 29 9.04 8.12 7.37
C ARG A 29 8.06 6.94 7.39
N GLY A 30 8.41 5.85 8.10
CA GLY A 30 7.53 4.71 8.22
C GLY A 30 6.17 5.05 8.81
N SER A 31 6.09 6.09 9.64
CA SER A 31 4.83 6.52 10.26
C SER A 31 3.79 7.03 9.24
N ALA A 32 4.18 7.26 7.99
CA ALA A 32 3.23 7.61 6.93
C ALA A 32 2.33 6.44 6.54
N PHE A 33 2.65 5.23 6.98
CA PHE A 33 1.94 4.01 6.61
C PHE A 33 1.44 3.25 7.83
N LEU A 34 0.23 2.68 7.71
CA LEU A 34 -0.29 1.74 8.68
C LEU A 34 -0.29 0.35 8.05
N ALA A 35 0.39 -0.61 8.68
CA ALA A 35 0.51 -1.98 8.17
C ALA A 35 -0.54 -2.90 8.78
N LEU A 36 -1.15 -3.74 7.95
CA LEU A 36 -2.11 -4.75 8.38
C LEU A 36 -1.68 -6.13 7.88
N THR A 37 -1.93 -7.15 8.70
CA THR A 37 -1.73 -8.55 8.34
C THR A 37 -3.05 -9.30 8.47
N ASN A 38 -3.24 -10.33 7.62
CA ASN A 38 -4.41 -11.20 7.70
C ASN A 38 -4.17 -12.43 8.58
N ARG A 39 -3.06 -12.48 9.30
CA ARG A 39 -2.72 -13.64 10.12
C ARG A 39 -3.80 -13.86 11.18
N GLY A 40 -4.41 -15.06 11.14
CA GLY A 40 -5.46 -15.43 12.08
C GLY A 40 -6.83 -14.83 11.81
N LEU A 41 -7.03 -14.17 10.66
CA LEU A 41 -8.29 -13.49 10.35
C LEU A 41 -9.13 -14.25 9.33
N SER A 42 -10.45 -14.21 9.53
CA SER A 42 -11.43 -14.66 8.53
C SER A 42 -11.67 -13.55 7.51
N GLY A 43 -12.41 -13.85 6.44
CA GLY A 43 -12.78 -12.85 5.44
C GLY A 43 -13.56 -11.67 6.01
N ASP A 44 -14.48 -11.93 6.94
CA ASP A 44 -15.25 -10.87 7.59
C ASP A 44 -14.36 -10.00 8.47
N ASP A 45 -13.38 -10.62 9.15
CA ASP A 45 -12.41 -9.90 9.97
C ASP A 45 -11.53 -8.98 9.12
N ILE A 46 -11.15 -9.44 7.93
CA ILE A 46 -10.35 -8.65 7.00
C ILE A 46 -11.11 -7.38 6.58
N MET A 47 -12.38 -7.55 6.19
CA MET A 47 -13.22 -6.40 5.83
C MET A 47 -13.35 -5.41 6.98
N ARG A 48 -13.61 -5.92 8.18
CA ARG A 48 -13.75 -5.07 9.37
C ARG A 48 -12.46 -4.35 9.71
N GLN A 49 -11.33 -5.04 9.71
CA GLN A 49 -10.04 -4.43 10.03
C GLN A 49 -9.68 -3.33 9.04
N LEU A 50 -9.90 -3.59 7.75
CA LEU A 50 -9.58 -2.58 6.74
C LEU A 50 -10.49 -1.36 6.87
N THR A 51 -11.78 -1.57 7.11
CA THR A 51 -12.73 -0.47 7.32
C THR A 51 -12.34 0.35 8.55
N GLU A 52 -12.03 -0.30 9.65
CA GLU A 52 -11.62 0.38 10.89
C GLU A 52 -10.33 1.18 10.68
N ALA A 53 -9.36 0.62 9.95
CA ALA A 53 -8.11 1.31 9.67
C ALA A 53 -8.33 2.57 8.84
N LEU A 54 -9.20 2.49 7.83
CA LEU A 54 -9.54 3.65 7.01
C LEU A 54 -10.29 4.72 7.79
N ASP A 55 -11.21 4.30 8.66
CA ASP A 55 -11.95 5.24 9.50
C ASP A 55 -11.03 5.94 10.49
N ALA A 56 -10.09 5.21 11.07
CA ALA A 56 -9.17 5.77 12.06
C ALA A 56 -8.12 6.71 11.45
N THR A 57 -7.71 6.48 10.22
CA THR A 57 -6.62 7.23 9.61
C THR A 57 -7.06 8.25 8.57
N SER A 58 -8.23 8.04 7.97
CA SER A 58 -8.70 8.80 6.80
C SER A 58 -7.71 8.71 5.62
N ALA A 59 -6.93 7.62 5.56
CA ALA A 59 -5.93 7.44 4.51
C ALA A 59 -6.61 7.32 3.15
N PRO A 60 -6.12 8.04 2.14
CA PRO A 60 -6.76 8.02 0.81
C PRO A 60 -6.36 6.83 -0.05
N VAL A 61 -5.34 6.07 0.33
CA VAL A 61 -4.77 5.01 -0.50
C VAL A 61 -4.62 3.73 0.32
N ILE A 62 -4.97 2.61 -0.30
CA ILE A 62 -4.63 1.27 0.19
C ILE A 62 -3.68 0.63 -0.81
N PHE A 63 -2.56 0.15 -0.29
CA PHE A 63 -1.63 -0.70 -1.05
C PHE A 63 -1.85 -2.15 -0.63
N THR A 64 -2.06 -3.05 -1.59
CA THR A 64 -2.21 -4.47 -1.31
C THR A 64 -1.08 -5.28 -1.92
N ASP A 65 -0.88 -6.50 -1.44
CA ASP A 65 0.26 -7.33 -1.84
C ASP A 65 0.08 -8.01 -3.20
N LEU A 66 -1.14 -8.33 -3.60
CA LEU A 66 -1.42 -9.10 -4.80
C LEU A 66 -2.48 -8.43 -5.67
N PRO A 67 -2.48 -8.65 -6.98
CA PRO A 67 -3.54 -8.14 -7.86
C PRO A 67 -4.92 -8.71 -7.51
N ALA A 68 -4.95 -9.94 -6.99
CA ALA A 68 -6.14 -10.60 -6.48
C ALA A 68 -5.74 -11.28 -5.17
N GLY A 69 -6.67 -11.47 -4.29
CA GLY A 69 -6.43 -12.03 -2.98
C GLY A 69 -7.33 -11.34 -1.97
N SER A 70 -7.31 -11.82 -0.73
CA SER A 70 -8.29 -11.39 0.26
C SER A 70 -8.25 -9.90 0.55
N TRP A 71 -7.06 -9.30 0.65
CA TRP A 71 -6.96 -7.86 0.91
C TRP A 71 -7.43 -7.04 -0.27
N THR A 72 -7.07 -7.45 -1.50
CA THR A 72 -7.49 -6.72 -2.71
C THR A 72 -8.99 -6.84 -2.92
N VAL A 73 -9.56 -8.02 -2.68
CA VAL A 73 -11.02 -8.21 -2.77
C VAL A 73 -11.73 -7.31 -1.76
N ALA A 74 -11.25 -7.28 -0.52
CA ALA A 74 -11.83 -6.43 0.52
C ALA A 74 -11.72 -4.95 0.15
N ALA A 75 -10.55 -4.51 -0.29
CA ALA A 75 -10.34 -3.12 -0.69
C ALA A 75 -11.27 -2.70 -1.84
N ARG A 76 -11.44 -3.58 -2.84
CA ARG A 76 -12.31 -3.31 -3.97
C ARG A 76 -13.78 -3.22 -3.57
N ARG A 77 -14.21 -4.02 -2.60
CA ARG A 77 -15.57 -3.93 -2.05
C ARG A 77 -15.80 -2.62 -1.32
N ILE A 78 -14.84 -2.22 -0.50
CA ILE A 78 -14.91 -0.94 0.22
C ILE A 78 -14.95 0.22 -0.77
N GLN A 79 -14.19 0.12 -1.85
CA GLN A 79 -14.12 1.14 -2.88
C GLN A 79 -15.48 1.43 -3.52
N ARG A 80 -16.38 0.45 -3.58
CA ARG A 80 -17.74 0.67 -4.10
C ARG A 80 -18.51 1.72 -3.30
N ASP A 81 -18.31 1.72 -1.97
CA ASP A 81 -18.96 2.68 -1.07
C ASP A 81 -18.13 3.93 -0.85
N ARG A 82 -16.86 3.90 -1.23
CA ARG A 82 -15.91 5.01 -1.09
C ARG A 82 -15.21 5.23 -2.43
N PRO A 83 -15.88 5.85 -3.40
CA PRO A 83 -15.38 5.92 -4.78
C PRO A 83 -14.10 6.75 -4.95
N THR A 84 -13.76 7.58 -3.96
CA THR A 84 -12.51 8.33 -4.01
C THR A 84 -11.32 7.56 -3.45
N LEU A 85 -11.55 6.39 -2.82
CA LEU A 85 -10.49 5.57 -2.29
C LEU A 85 -9.64 5.00 -3.44
N ILE A 86 -8.33 5.09 -3.29
CA ILE A 86 -7.38 4.61 -4.28
C ILE A 86 -6.84 3.25 -3.82
N VAL A 87 -6.91 2.25 -4.70
CA VAL A 87 -6.37 0.92 -4.43
C VAL A 87 -5.22 0.66 -5.39
N VAL A 88 -4.04 0.38 -4.84
CA VAL A 88 -2.84 0.01 -5.61
C VAL A 88 -2.49 -1.42 -5.24
N THR A 89 -2.42 -2.29 -6.24
CA THR A 89 -2.14 -3.71 -6.03
C THR A 89 -0.68 -4.05 -6.32
N ALA A 90 -0.23 -5.21 -5.83
CA ALA A 90 1.14 -5.71 -6.05
C ALA A 90 2.20 -4.69 -5.65
N VAL A 91 2.05 -4.11 -4.48
CA VAL A 91 2.92 -3.04 -3.99
C VAL A 91 4.36 -3.55 -3.79
N SER A 92 5.32 -2.66 -3.97
CA SER A 92 6.74 -2.94 -3.79
C SER A 92 7.39 -1.82 -3.00
N LEU A 93 8.60 -2.07 -2.52
CA LEU A 93 9.36 -1.06 -1.80
C LEU A 93 9.63 0.19 -2.62
N PRO A 94 10.04 0.10 -3.91
CA PRO A 94 10.22 1.32 -4.72
C PRO A 94 8.94 2.15 -4.85
N VAL A 95 7.78 1.52 -4.93
CA VAL A 95 6.50 2.23 -4.96
C VAL A 95 6.32 3.07 -3.70
N LEU A 96 6.55 2.46 -2.54
CA LEU A 96 6.35 3.15 -1.26
C LEU A 96 7.37 4.27 -1.05
N LEU A 97 8.62 4.04 -1.45
CA LEU A 97 9.66 5.08 -1.34
C LEU A 97 9.30 6.30 -2.17
N ASP A 98 8.81 6.09 -3.39
CA ASP A 98 8.39 7.22 -4.22
C ASP A 98 7.15 7.91 -3.63
N TYR A 99 6.17 7.12 -3.22
CA TYR A 99 4.92 7.67 -2.68
C TYR A 99 5.16 8.57 -1.47
N VAL A 100 6.05 8.16 -0.57
CA VAL A 100 6.29 8.92 0.66
C VAL A 100 6.90 10.30 0.37
N PHE A 101 7.60 10.46 -0.75
CA PHE A 101 8.18 11.74 -1.15
C PHE A 101 7.25 12.59 -2.01
N GLN A 102 6.07 12.07 -2.38
CA GLN A 102 5.06 12.81 -3.14
C GLN A 102 4.03 13.48 -2.22
N SER A 103 4.48 13.99 -1.07
CA SER A 103 3.57 14.49 -0.04
C SER A 103 2.82 15.76 -0.44
N ASP A 104 3.33 16.50 -1.42
CA ASP A 104 2.69 17.75 -1.89
C ASP A 104 1.71 17.51 -3.03
N ALA A 105 1.71 16.33 -3.62
CA ALA A 105 0.80 16.00 -4.70
C ALA A 105 -0.52 15.48 -4.14
N ASP A 106 -1.61 15.60 -4.92
CA ASP A 106 -2.85 14.95 -4.54
C ASP A 106 -2.67 13.42 -4.58
N PRO A 107 -3.50 12.67 -3.82
CA PRO A 107 -3.29 11.23 -3.68
C PRO A 107 -3.30 10.46 -4.99
N VAL A 108 -4.14 10.82 -5.95
CA VAL A 108 -4.20 10.11 -7.24
C VAL A 108 -2.90 10.32 -8.00
N THR A 109 -2.43 11.55 -8.08
CA THR A 109 -1.18 11.89 -8.76
C THR A 109 -0.01 11.20 -8.09
N ALA A 110 0.04 11.22 -6.75
CA ALA A 110 1.10 10.57 -5.99
C ALA A 110 1.13 9.07 -6.24
N ALA A 111 -0.05 8.42 -6.21
CA ALA A 111 -0.15 6.98 -6.42
C ALA A 111 0.26 6.58 -7.84
N ARG A 112 -0.19 7.33 -8.85
CA ARG A 112 0.18 7.03 -10.23
C ARG A 112 1.67 7.21 -10.49
N HIS A 113 2.27 8.26 -9.95
CA HIS A 113 3.70 8.47 -10.04
C HIS A 113 4.48 7.33 -9.39
N ALA A 114 4.05 6.92 -8.20
CA ALA A 114 4.69 5.83 -7.47
C ALA A 114 4.61 4.50 -8.23
N VAL A 115 3.44 4.18 -8.80
CA VAL A 115 3.27 2.95 -9.58
C VAL A 115 4.19 2.95 -10.79
N GLU A 116 4.31 4.06 -11.49
CA GLU A 116 5.20 4.18 -12.64
C GLU A 116 6.66 3.97 -12.24
N LYS A 117 7.07 4.54 -11.12
CA LYS A 117 8.43 4.33 -10.60
C LYS A 117 8.68 2.86 -10.23
N GLY A 118 7.72 2.22 -9.57
CA GLY A 118 7.83 0.81 -9.20
C GLY A 118 7.90 -0.10 -10.41
N HIS A 119 7.09 0.19 -11.43
CA HIS A 119 7.11 -0.55 -12.70
C HIS A 119 8.48 -0.49 -13.34
N GLY A 120 9.07 0.70 -13.40
CA GLY A 120 10.38 0.88 -14.02
C GLY A 120 11.53 0.30 -13.21
N ALA A 121 11.33 0.03 -11.93
CA ALA A 121 12.37 -0.51 -11.06
C ALA A 121 12.53 -2.02 -11.18
N LEU A 122 11.51 -2.73 -11.69
CA LEU A 122 11.54 -4.17 -11.79
C LEU A 122 12.32 -4.57 -13.04
N ALA A 123 13.45 -5.26 -12.87
CA ALA A 123 14.32 -5.55 -14.00
C ALA A 123 15.16 -6.79 -13.74
N VAL A 124 15.55 -7.46 -14.83
CA VAL A 124 16.61 -8.46 -14.80
C VAL A 124 17.90 -7.76 -15.16
N VAL A 125 18.90 -7.85 -14.30
CA VAL A 125 20.18 -7.16 -14.49
C VAL A 125 21.28 -8.19 -14.74
N GLY A 126 22.06 -7.97 -15.84
CA GLY A 126 23.24 -8.78 -16.12
C GLY A 126 22.96 -10.17 -16.63
N ALA A 127 21.73 -10.49 -17.05
CA ALA A 127 21.41 -11.82 -17.57
C ALA A 127 22.02 -12.02 -18.96
N PRO A 128 22.64 -13.20 -19.24
CA PRO A 128 23.15 -13.49 -20.58
C PRO A 128 22.02 -13.44 -21.62
N GLY A 129 22.26 -12.75 -22.74
CA GLY A 129 21.28 -12.62 -23.83
C GLY A 129 20.10 -11.73 -23.51
N GLY A 130 20.06 -11.13 -22.33
CA GLY A 130 18.98 -10.27 -21.91
C GLY A 130 19.29 -8.78 -22.06
N ARG A 131 18.25 -7.99 -21.88
CA ARG A 131 18.37 -6.53 -21.87
C ARG A 131 17.68 -5.97 -20.66
#